data_e2b1d5c897eea0a1c50533fbe959cba7
#
_entry.id   e2b1d5c897eea0a1c50533fbe959cba7
#
_cell.length_a   1.000
_cell.length_b   1.000
_cell.length_c   1.000
_cell.angle_alpha   90.00
_cell.angle_beta   90.00
_cell.angle_gamma   90.00
#
_symmetry.space_group_name_H-M   'P 1'
#
loop_
_entity.id
_entity.type
_entity.pdbx_description
1 polymer ?
#
loop_
_entity_poly.entity_id
_entity_poly.type
_entity_poly.pdbx_seq_one_letter_code
_entity_poly.pdbx_strand_id
1 'polypeptide(L)'
;MLSMTMFFIFAAVVVLLFLGVSTAVTMGFASIATYLFAGGDPARLFLVPQRMFSQVSGITLMSIPFFLLMGNLMSVGGISKSLFGFGRVCLGHRWGGLSNAAIAASIVMAAMSGSAAACAAGIGLIAIAEMTRAGYSRSFSCATIAAGGALGPIIPPSITLILYAGLTSTSVNSLFEAGALPGLLLGLAFMAWSSYISYKNNYAKAAPEPYAVRWAAFKEAFWALLTPVIVIGGIFAGLFTATEAAAVASFYVMFLGFCITKTLHVKDLPRIFWETVEQTAKVMFVIATAGFFQFVLLYTRIPQETIGFITANFATMTPVILLIIAILVIMGCFMEGTAILLITVPIFVPLAKSFGYDVTQLGIVMCIALAIGVLTPPVGLNLYVLSSITGEHVMNIAKDAVGYVLIMILMAVAVAFVPELSVGFAQLIGE
;
A
#
# COMPACT_ATOMS: atom_id res chain seq x y z
N MET A 1 -22.69 14.91 -25.47
CA MET A 1 -22.90 15.52 -24.14
C MET A 1 -22.15 14.83 -23.03
N LEU A 2 -22.20 13.50 -22.93
CA LEU A 2 -21.57 12.76 -21.82
C LEU A 2 -20.04 12.86 -21.80
N SER A 3 -19.37 12.84 -22.94
CA SER A 3 -17.90 13.03 -23.00
C SER A 3 -17.45 14.40 -22.43
N MET A 4 -18.26 15.43 -22.61
CA MET A 4 -18.02 16.75 -22.03
C MET A 4 -18.20 16.73 -20.49
N THR A 5 -19.24 16.08 -20.00
CA THR A 5 -19.48 15.96 -18.55
C THR A 5 -18.35 15.16 -17.87
N MET A 6 -17.93 14.04 -18.46
CA MET A 6 -16.77 13.27 -17.97
C MET A 6 -15.49 14.11 -17.93
N PHE A 7 -15.23 14.86 -19.00
CA PHE A 7 -14.07 15.74 -19.07
C PHE A 7 -14.10 16.82 -17.97
N PHE A 8 -15.25 17.47 -17.76
CA PHE A 8 -15.39 18.50 -16.71
C PHE A 8 -15.25 17.94 -15.30
N ILE A 9 -15.79 16.73 -15.03
CA ILE A 9 -15.61 16.07 -13.73
C ILE A 9 -14.13 15.78 -13.48
N PHE A 10 -13.49 15.12 -14.44
CA PHE A 10 -12.09 14.76 -14.30
C PHE A 10 -11.21 16.00 -14.19
N ALA A 11 -11.43 16.99 -15.03
CA ALA A 11 -10.71 18.26 -14.97
C ALA A 11 -10.91 18.98 -13.62
N ALA A 12 -12.14 19.03 -13.10
CA ALA A 12 -12.44 19.64 -11.82
C ALA A 12 -11.74 18.89 -10.66
N VAL A 13 -11.77 17.56 -10.67
CA VAL A 13 -11.05 16.75 -9.67
C VAL A 13 -9.55 17.04 -9.73
N VAL A 14 -8.96 16.99 -10.92
CA VAL A 14 -7.53 17.24 -11.10
C VAL A 14 -7.15 18.66 -10.65
N VAL A 15 -7.89 19.68 -11.07
CA VAL A 15 -7.62 21.08 -10.70
C VAL A 15 -7.72 21.28 -9.20
N LEU A 16 -8.77 20.77 -8.54
CA LEU A 16 -8.94 20.91 -7.09
C LEU A 16 -7.82 20.22 -6.31
N LEU A 17 -7.36 19.05 -6.79
CA LEU A 17 -6.22 18.36 -6.18
C LEU A 17 -4.92 19.15 -6.34
N PHE A 18 -4.66 19.74 -7.51
CA PHE A 18 -3.49 20.61 -7.72
C PHE A 18 -3.54 21.89 -6.88
N LEU A 19 -4.72 22.38 -6.56
CA LEU A 19 -4.92 23.51 -5.63
C LEU A 19 -4.71 23.10 -4.15
N GLY A 20 -4.37 21.83 -3.87
CA GLY A 20 -4.12 21.34 -2.52
C GLY A 20 -5.39 21.03 -1.72
N VAL A 21 -6.56 20.99 -2.36
CA VAL A 21 -7.80 20.58 -1.70
C VAL A 21 -7.74 19.09 -1.36
N SER A 22 -8.14 18.71 -0.16
CA SER A 22 -8.12 17.29 0.25
C SER A 22 -8.97 16.44 -0.68
N THR A 23 -8.51 15.22 -0.95
CA THR A 23 -9.16 14.27 -1.88
C THR A 23 -10.63 14.01 -1.51
N ALA A 24 -10.94 13.89 -0.22
CA ALA A 24 -12.30 13.68 0.25
C ALA A 24 -13.23 14.86 -0.13
N VAL A 25 -12.77 16.06 0.10
CA VAL A 25 -13.53 17.29 -0.23
C VAL A 25 -13.68 17.41 -1.75
N THR A 26 -12.60 17.17 -2.50
CA THR A 26 -12.61 17.18 -3.97
C THR A 26 -13.62 16.19 -4.53
N MET A 27 -13.63 14.93 -4.06
CA MET A 27 -14.59 13.92 -4.49
C MET A 27 -16.02 14.29 -4.13
N GLY A 28 -16.25 14.81 -2.93
CA GLY A 28 -17.57 15.25 -2.49
C GLY A 28 -18.12 16.37 -3.37
N PHE A 29 -17.34 17.45 -3.56
CA PHE A 29 -17.72 18.58 -4.39
C PHE A 29 -17.92 18.20 -5.85
N ALA A 30 -16.98 17.49 -6.45
CA ALA A 30 -17.09 17.02 -7.83
C ALA A 30 -18.35 16.18 -8.05
N SER A 31 -18.69 15.33 -7.07
CA SER A 31 -19.88 14.47 -7.14
C SER A 31 -21.18 15.29 -7.08
N ILE A 32 -21.28 16.24 -6.15
CA ILE A 32 -22.46 17.10 -6.01
C ILE A 32 -22.64 17.95 -7.27
N ALA A 33 -21.56 18.61 -7.72
CA ALA A 33 -21.59 19.42 -8.93
C ALA A 33 -22.03 18.59 -10.13
N THR A 34 -21.43 17.40 -10.34
CA THR A 34 -21.79 16.51 -11.44
C THR A 34 -23.25 16.07 -11.38
N TYR A 35 -23.73 15.68 -10.20
CA TYR A 35 -25.11 15.25 -10.01
C TYR A 35 -26.08 16.36 -10.46
N LEU A 36 -25.84 17.60 -10.04
CA LEU A 36 -26.67 18.76 -10.40
C LEU A 36 -26.57 19.10 -11.89
N PHE A 37 -25.37 19.11 -12.47
CA PHE A 37 -25.17 19.37 -13.90
C PHE A 37 -25.74 18.29 -14.80
N ALA A 38 -25.81 17.04 -14.32
CA ALA A 38 -26.45 15.93 -15.02
C ALA A 38 -27.99 15.94 -14.93
N GLY A 39 -28.59 17.00 -14.38
CA GLY A 39 -30.04 17.15 -14.23
C GLY A 39 -30.60 16.43 -13.00
N GLY A 40 -29.76 16.14 -12.01
CA GLY A 40 -30.20 15.58 -10.73
C GLY A 40 -31.08 16.54 -9.95
N ASP A 41 -32.12 16.02 -9.31
CA ASP A 41 -33.04 16.79 -8.50
C ASP A 41 -32.36 17.29 -7.20
N PRO A 42 -32.25 18.62 -6.97
CA PRO A 42 -31.68 19.17 -5.75
C PRO A 42 -32.38 18.67 -4.47
N ALA A 43 -33.68 18.37 -4.53
CA ALA A 43 -34.42 17.83 -3.40
C ALA A 43 -33.90 16.44 -2.95
N ARG A 44 -33.17 15.73 -3.81
CA ARG A 44 -32.57 14.42 -3.51
C ARG A 44 -31.15 14.49 -2.95
N LEU A 45 -30.62 15.67 -2.66
CA LEU A 45 -29.28 15.81 -2.04
C LEU A 45 -29.22 15.19 -0.64
N PHE A 46 -30.35 14.83 -0.01
CA PHE A 46 -30.36 14.00 1.20
C PHE A 46 -29.72 12.60 0.99
N LEU A 47 -29.60 12.16 -0.26
CA LEU A 47 -28.86 10.93 -0.59
C LEU A 47 -27.35 11.05 -0.30
N VAL A 48 -26.79 12.27 -0.28
CA VAL A 48 -25.33 12.46 -0.03
C VAL A 48 -24.94 11.85 1.32
N PRO A 49 -25.46 12.32 2.47
CA PRO A 49 -25.08 11.74 3.77
C PRO A 49 -25.49 10.27 3.89
N GLN A 50 -26.59 9.85 3.29
CA GLN A 50 -27.03 8.45 3.32
C GLN A 50 -26.02 7.52 2.61
N ARG A 51 -25.56 7.89 1.41
CA ARG A 51 -24.56 7.12 0.66
C ARG A 51 -23.19 7.15 1.34
N MET A 52 -22.79 8.30 1.88
CA MET A 52 -21.56 8.44 2.66
C MET A 52 -21.58 7.50 3.88
N PHE A 53 -22.66 7.48 4.64
CA PHE A 53 -22.78 6.61 5.81
C PHE A 53 -22.81 5.13 5.43
N SER A 54 -23.60 4.76 4.42
CA SER A 54 -23.68 3.38 3.93
C SER A 54 -22.31 2.83 3.50
N GLN A 55 -21.46 3.67 2.91
CA GLN A 55 -20.15 3.25 2.42
C GLN A 55 -19.16 2.92 3.56
N VAL A 56 -19.23 3.63 4.68
CA VAL A 56 -18.33 3.41 5.83
C VAL A 56 -18.85 2.40 6.84
N SER A 57 -20.11 1.99 6.75
CA SER A 57 -20.73 1.04 7.69
C SER A 57 -20.36 -0.42 7.43
N GLY A 58 -19.51 -0.71 6.44
CA GLY A 58 -19.06 -2.07 6.12
C GLY A 58 -18.17 -2.67 7.21
N ILE A 59 -18.50 -3.89 7.68
CA ILE A 59 -17.75 -4.61 8.73
C ILE A 59 -16.27 -4.79 8.34
N THR A 60 -15.99 -5.05 7.07
CA THR A 60 -14.61 -5.22 6.56
C THR A 60 -13.73 -4.00 6.83
N LEU A 61 -14.30 -2.80 6.76
CA LEU A 61 -13.57 -1.54 6.98
C LEU A 61 -13.20 -1.31 8.45
N MET A 62 -13.85 -2.00 9.40
CA MET A 62 -13.49 -1.93 10.83
C MET A 62 -12.08 -2.47 11.11
N SER A 63 -11.50 -3.25 10.23
CA SER A 63 -10.10 -3.71 10.37
C SER A 63 -9.08 -2.57 10.18
N ILE A 64 -9.41 -1.53 9.41
CA ILE A 64 -8.49 -0.41 9.10
C ILE A 64 -8.00 0.33 10.37
N PRO A 65 -8.88 0.78 11.29
CA PRO A 65 -8.43 1.41 12.55
C PRO A 65 -7.47 0.54 13.36
N PHE A 66 -7.71 -0.76 13.44
CA PHE A 66 -6.84 -1.67 14.19
C PHE A 66 -5.48 -1.88 13.51
N PHE A 67 -5.42 -2.02 12.19
CA PHE A 67 -4.14 -2.08 11.47
C PHE A 67 -3.35 -0.77 11.58
N LEU A 68 -4.02 0.39 11.53
CA LEU A 68 -3.37 1.68 11.76
C LEU A 68 -2.85 1.79 13.19
N LEU A 69 -3.63 1.35 14.18
CA LEU A 69 -3.20 1.30 15.59
C LEU A 69 -1.97 0.41 15.77
N MET A 70 -1.99 -0.78 15.18
CA MET A 70 -0.85 -1.69 15.20
C MET A 70 0.39 -1.03 14.60
N GLY A 71 0.30 -0.40 13.43
CA GLY A 71 1.41 0.29 12.77
C GLY A 71 1.98 1.44 13.63
N ASN A 72 1.14 2.24 14.27
CA ASN A 72 1.54 3.33 15.14
C ASN A 72 2.20 2.81 16.44
N LEU A 73 1.65 1.78 17.07
CA LEU A 73 2.25 1.12 18.24
C LEU A 73 3.65 0.56 17.92
N MET A 74 3.82 -0.03 16.75
CA MET A 74 5.11 -0.58 16.30
C MET A 74 6.17 0.48 16.08
N SER A 75 5.78 1.62 15.52
CA SER A 75 6.69 2.74 15.26
C SER A 75 7.31 3.27 16.56
N VAL A 76 6.54 3.31 17.64
CA VAL A 76 7.00 3.74 18.98
C VAL A 76 7.65 2.58 19.73
N GLY A 77 7.19 1.35 19.52
CA GLY A 77 7.59 0.14 20.24
C GLY A 77 9.02 -0.38 19.95
N GLY A 78 9.84 0.33 19.17
CA GLY A 78 11.23 -0.07 18.89
C GLY A 78 11.39 -1.33 18.03
N ILE A 79 10.29 -1.87 17.51
CA ILE A 79 10.23 -3.11 16.74
C ILE A 79 11.05 -3.00 15.45
N SER A 80 10.99 -1.85 14.77
CA SER A 80 11.78 -1.59 13.55
C SER A 80 13.29 -1.75 13.77
N LYS A 81 13.77 -1.36 14.97
CA LYS A 81 15.19 -1.47 15.33
C LYS A 81 15.62 -2.92 15.49
N SER A 82 14.84 -3.75 16.16
CA SER A 82 15.18 -5.18 16.34
C SER A 82 15.12 -5.95 15.03
N LEU A 83 14.15 -5.67 14.17
CA LEU A 83 14.01 -6.28 12.84
C LEU A 83 15.20 -5.93 11.93
N PHE A 84 15.53 -4.64 11.82
CA PHE A 84 16.70 -4.21 11.04
C PHE A 84 18.01 -4.75 11.63
N GLY A 85 18.15 -4.73 12.96
CA GLY A 85 19.31 -5.29 13.67
C GLY A 85 19.53 -6.77 13.37
N PHE A 86 18.47 -7.58 13.41
CA PHE A 86 18.53 -8.99 13.05
C PHE A 86 18.92 -9.17 11.58
N GLY A 87 18.27 -8.44 10.65
CA GLY A 87 18.62 -8.47 9.23
C GLY A 87 20.07 -8.11 8.98
N ARG A 88 20.60 -7.06 9.66
CA ARG A 88 22.00 -6.63 9.58
C ARG A 88 22.97 -7.74 9.99
N VAL A 89 22.73 -8.40 11.09
CA VAL A 89 23.59 -9.48 11.59
C VAL A 89 23.58 -10.71 10.67
N CYS A 90 22.42 -11.01 10.06
CA CYS A 90 22.28 -12.15 9.15
C CYS A 90 22.83 -11.88 7.74
N LEU A 91 22.60 -10.70 7.20
CA LEU A 91 22.85 -10.38 5.78
C LEU A 91 24.04 -9.45 5.57
N GLY A 92 24.52 -8.73 6.61
CA GLY A 92 25.50 -7.66 6.52
C GLY A 92 26.83 -8.05 5.85
N HIS A 93 27.21 -9.33 5.90
CA HIS A 93 28.45 -9.85 5.32
C HIS A 93 28.40 -10.03 3.78
N ARG A 94 27.20 -9.90 3.17
CA ARG A 94 27.00 -10.04 1.73
C ARG A 94 27.07 -8.68 1.01
N TRP A 95 27.22 -8.69 -0.31
CA TRP A 95 27.05 -7.49 -1.11
C TRP A 95 25.62 -6.96 -0.94
N GLY A 96 25.51 -5.66 -0.66
CA GLY A 96 24.23 -5.07 -0.34
C GLY A 96 23.64 -5.52 1.01
N GLY A 97 24.46 -6.04 1.92
CA GLY A 97 23.98 -6.65 3.16
C GLY A 97 23.10 -5.74 4.01
N LEU A 98 23.47 -4.45 4.14
CA LEU A 98 22.67 -3.47 4.90
C LEU A 98 21.40 -3.07 4.16
N SER A 99 21.45 -2.88 2.84
CA SER A 99 20.26 -2.57 2.04
C SER A 99 19.29 -3.76 1.98
N ASN A 100 19.82 -4.99 1.89
CA ASN A 100 19.00 -6.20 1.97
C ASN A 100 18.40 -6.39 3.36
N ALA A 101 19.11 -6.08 4.42
CA ALA A 101 18.57 -6.06 5.78
C ALA A 101 17.42 -5.06 5.92
N ALA A 102 17.57 -3.89 5.30
CA ALA A 102 16.53 -2.87 5.28
C ALA A 102 15.29 -3.35 4.51
N ILE A 103 15.46 -3.97 3.33
CA ILE A 103 14.34 -4.53 2.54
C ILE A 103 13.67 -5.68 3.32
N ALA A 104 14.45 -6.60 3.92
CA ALA A 104 13.90 -7.69 4.72
C ALA A 104 13.08 -7.17 5.91
N ALA A 105 13.59 -6.16 6.62
CA ALA A 105 12.85 -5.50 7.68
C ALA A 105 11.60 -4.79 7.15
N SER A 106 11.67 -4.20 5.94
CA SER A 106 10.50 -3.57 5.28
C SER A 106 9.43 -4.59 4.89
N ILE A 107 9.81 -5.80 4.44
CA ILE A 107 8.86 -6.89 4.15
C ILE A 107 8.06 -7.23 5.43
N VAL A 108 8.75 -7.42 6.55
CA VAL A 108 8.10 -7.72 7.83
C VAL A 108 7.22 -6.56 8.29
N MET A 109 7.72 -5.32 8.20
CA MET A 109 6.94 -4.11 8.53
C MET A 109 5.75 -3.90 7.61
N ALA A 110 5.88 -4.19 6.32
CA ALA A 110 4.79 -4.17 5.35
C ALA A 110 3.67 -5.14 5.75
N ALA A 111 4.06 -6.39 6.11
CA ALA A 111 3.16 -7.41 6.62
C ALA A 111 2.54 -7.08 7.99
N MET A 112 2.80 -5.94 8.56
CA MET A 112 2.26 -5.49 9.84
C MET A 112 1.52 -4.16 9.69
N SER A 113 2.07 -3.17 8.99
CA SER A 113 1.48 -1.82 8.89
C SER A 113 0.47 -1.66 7.75
N GLY A 114 0.60 -2.44 6.66
CA GLY A 114 -0.22 -2.31 5.46
C GLY A 114 -0.13 -0.94 4.77
N SER A 115 0.80 -0.07 5.17
CA SER A 115 0.94 1.31 4.70
C SER A 115 2.34 1.58 4.19
N ALA A 116 2.45 2.11 2.96
CA ALA A 116 3.73 2.46 2.35
C ALA A 116 4.51 3.51 3.16
N ALA A 117 3.85 4.58 3.54
CA ALA A 117 4.47 5.69 4.28
C ALA A 117 4.90 5.27 5.69
N ALA A 118 4.05 4.51 6.42
CA ALA A 118 4.37 4.04 7.76
C ALA A 118 5.58 3.08 7.74
N CYS A 119 5.65 2.17 6.75
CA CYS A 119 6.77 1.26 6.57
C CYS A 119 8.07 2.03 6.26
N ALA A 120 8.03 2.98 5.31
CA ALA A 120 9.19 3.80 4.94
C ALA A 120 9.70 4.65 6.11
N ALA A 121 8.81 5.32 6.84
CA ALA A 121 9.18 6.13 8.00
C ALA A 121 9.71 5.28 9.17
N GLY A 122 9.07 4.13 9.45
CA GLY A 122 9.41 3.28 10.58
C GLY A 122 10.81 2.67 10.51
N ILE A 123 11.27 2.30 9.32
CA ILE A 123 12.61 1.74 9.11
C ILE A 123 13.60 2.81 8.67
N GLY A 124 13.12 3.86 7.97
CA GLY A 124 13.94 4.84 7.30
C GLY A 124 14.99 5.51 8.19
N LEU A 125 14.56 6.04 9.34
CA LEU A 125 15.48 6.74 10.27
C LEU A 125 16.66 5.89 10.69
N ILE A 126 16.45 4.62 10.99
CA ILE A 126 17.48 3.72 11.51
C ILE A 126 18.36 3.20 10.36
N ALA A 127 17.73 2.65 9.32
CA ALA A 127 18.45 2.00 8.24
C ALA A 127 19.27 2.99 7.39
N ILE A 128 18.72 4.17 7.07
CA ILE A 128 19.44 5.19 6.30
C ILE A 128 20.66 5.69 7.05
N ALA A 129 20.55 5.92 8.37
CA ALA A 129 21.69 6.34 9.18
C ALA A 129 22.81 5.29 9.19
N GLU A 130 22.48 4.01 9.37
CA GLU A 130 23.44 2.91 9.37
C GLU A 130 24.08 2.70 7.97
N MET A 131 23.27 2.71 6.91
CA MET A 131 23.74 2.57 5.53
C MET A 131 24.67 3.71 5.15
N THR A 132 24.33 4.96 5.50
CA THR A 132 25.18 6.13 5.21
C THR A 132 26.48 6.08 5.97
N ARG A 133 26.48 5.66 7.24
CA ARG A 133 27.73 5.44 8.02
C ARG A 133 28.61 4.36 7.41
N ALA A 134 28.02 3.36 6.78
CA ALA A 134 28.74 2.29 6.08
C ALA A 134 29.19 2.68 4.66
N GLY A 135 29.04 3.96 4.26
CA GLY A 135 29.52 4.49 2.97
C GLY A 135 28.54 4.35 1.82
N TYR A 136 27.27 3.94 2.06
CA TYR A 136 26.24 3.99 1.03
C TYR A 136 25.86 5.44 0.74
N SER A 137 25.54 5.77 -0.53
CA SER A 137 24.98 7.09 -0.84
C SER A 137 23.65 7.28 -0.13
N ARG A 138 23.40 8.51 0.35
CA ARG A 138 22.14 8.82 1.05
C ARG A 138 20.93 8.65 0.14
N SER A 139 21.05 9.06 -1.13
CA SER A 139 19.97 8.92 -2.12
C SER A 139 19.61 7.47 -2.38
N PHE A 140 20.61 6.57 -2.56
CA PHE A 140 20.37 5.14 -2.73
C PHE A 140 19.77 4.49 -1.46
N SER A 141 20.23 4.90 -0.28
CA SER A 141 19.68 4.42 0.99
C SER A 141 18.18 4.81 1.10
N CYS A 142 17.84 6.06 0.78
CA CYS A 142 16.46 6.52 0.74
C CYS A 142 15.64 5.76 -0.31
N ALA A 143 16.17 5.58 -1.54
CA ALA A 143 15.49 4.84 -2.60
C ALA A 143 15.17 3.39 -2.21
N THR A 144 16.13 2.72 -1.55
CA THR A 144 15.96 1.35 -1.04
C THR A 144 14.84 1.26 0.00
N ILE A 145 14.80 2.21 0.94
CA ILE A 145 13.74 2.26 1.96
C ILE A 145 12.38 2.65 1.34
N ALA A 146 12.37 3.59 0.38
CA ALA A 146 11.16 3.95 -0.35
C ALA A 146 10.55 2.73 -1.05
N ALA A 147 11.41 1.94 -1.74
CA ALA A 147 11.00 0.70 -2.40
C ALA A 147 10.49 -0.35 -1.39
N GLY A 148 11.22 -0.54 -0.28
CA GLY A 148 10.77 -1.41 0.82
C GLY A 148 9.40 -0.99 1.36
N GLY A 149 9.17 0.31 1.55
CA GLY A 149 7.89 0.85 1.97
C GLY A 149 6.76 0.60 0.95
N ALA A 150 7.06 0.66 -0.35
CA ALA A 150 6.08 0.38 -1.41
C ALA A 150 5.52 -1.06 -1.40
N LEU A 151 6.13 -1.98 -0.64
CA LEU A 151 5.58 -3.32 -0.42
C LEU A 151 4.36 -3.31 0.51
N GLY A 152 4.14 -2.27 1.32
CA GLY A 152 3.04 -2.17 2.28
C GLY A 152 1.65 -2.35 1.68
N PRO A 153 1.30 -1.70 0.57
CA PRO A 153 0.02 -1.90 -0.12
C PRO A 153 -0.16 -3.29 -0.74
N ILE A 154 0.89 -4.09 -0.87
CA ILE A 154 0.90 -5.36 -1.62
C ILE A 154 0.97 -6.56 -0.68
N ILE A 155 1.90 -6.54 0.29
CA ILE A 155 2.10 -7.65 1.23
C ILE A 155 0.98 -7.66 2.27
N PRO A 156 0.27 -8.78 2.46
CA PRO A 156 -0.78 -8.89 3.47
C PRO A 156 -0.22 -8.79 4.92
N PRO A 157 -1.04 -8.25 5.85
CA PRO A 157 -2.29 -7.54 5.63
C PRO A 157 -2.07 -6.13 5.07
N SER A 158 -2.86 -5.75 4.08
CA SER A 158 -2.75 -4.46 3.40
C SER A 158 -4.08 -3.69 3.49
N ILE A 159 -4.00 -2.43 3.91
CA ILE A 159 -5.16 -1.51 3.97
C ILE A 159 -5.74 -1.31 2.56
N THR A 160 -4.90 -1.26 1.54
CA THR A 160 -5.29 -1.10 0.14
C THR A 160 -6.10 -2.31 -0.35
N LEU A 161 -5.68 -3.53 -0.02
CA LEU A 161 -6.40 -4.77 -0.35
C LEU A 161 -7.74 -4.86 0.40
N ILE A 162 -7.77 -4.47 1.68
CA ILE A 162 -9.01 -4.41 2.47
C ILE A 162 -10.01 -3.45 1.86
N LEU A 163 -9.54 -2.27 1.44
CA LEU A 163 -10.37 -1.29 0.77
C LEU A 163 -10.93 -1.83 -0.55
N TYR A 164 -10.07 -2.46 -1.36
CA TYR A 164 -10.49 -3.10 -2.61
C TYR A 164 -11.56 -4.18 -2.35
N ALA A 165 -11.37 -5.03 -1.34
CA ALA A 165 -12.35 -6.03 -0.91
C ALA A 165 -13.71 -5.40 -0.58
N GLY A 166 -13.69 -4.31 0.21
CA GLY A 166 -14.91 -3.59 0.60
C GLY A 166 -15.65 -2.97 -0.59
N LEU A 167 -14.93 -2.52 -1.62
CA LEU A 167 -15.52 -1.92 -2.83
C LEU A 167 -16.06 -2.95 -3.82
N THR A 168 -15.49 -4.14 -3.85
CA THR A 168 -15.78 -5.17 -4.86
C THR A 168 -16.61 -6.33 -4.31
N SER A 169 -16.81 -6.38 -2.99
CA SER A 169 -17.39 -7.52 -2.27
C SER A 169 -16.60 -8.83 -2.50
N THR A 170 -15.29 -8.71 -2.75
CA THR A 170 -14.36 -9.85 -2.84
C THR A 170 -13.90 -10.25 -1.44
N SER A 171 -13.57 -11.52 -1.22
CA SER A 171 -13.02 -11.99 0.06
C SER A 171 -11.68 -11.33 0.37
N VAL A 172 -11.53 -10.79 1.59
CA VAL A 172 -10.25 -10.25 2.07
C VAL A 172 -9.20 -11.34 2.14
N ASN A 173 -9.59 -12.56 2.57
CA ASN A 173 -8.66 -13.69 2.67
C ASN A 173 -8.11 -14.04 1.28
N SER A 174 -8.96 -14.17 0.27
CA SER A 174 -8.53 -14.48 -1.10
C SER A 174 -7.61 -13.41 -1.67
N LEU A 175 -7.85 -12.12 -1.36
CA LEU A 175 -6.96 -11.03 -1.78
C LEU A 175 -5.62 -11.07 -1.04
N PHE A 176 -5.61 -11.44 0.24
CA PHE A 176 -4.39 -11.58 1.01
C PHE A 176 -3.54 -12.75 0.51
N GLU A 177 -4.16 -13.91 0.26
CA GLU A 177 -3.50 -15.07 -0.33
C GLU A 177 -2.91 -14.73 -1.70
N ALA A 178 -3.69 -14.08 -2.56
CA ALA A 178 -3.26 -13.67 -3.90
C ALA A 178 -2.15 -12.61 -3.89
N GLY A 179 -2.08 -11.75 -2.86
CA GLY A 179 -1.06 -10.71 -2.72
C GLY A 179 0.26 -11.18 -2.10
N ALA A 180 0.25 -12.31 -1.36
CA ALA A 180 1.39 -12.79 -0.60
C ALA A 180 2.59 -13.15 -1.51
N LEU A 181 2.35 -13.95 -2.54
CA LEU A 181 3.43 -14.40 -3.45
C LEU A 181 4.03 -13.24 -4.26
N PRO A 182 3.25 -12.38 -4.96
CA PRO A 182 3.79 -11.23 -5.68
C PRO A 182 4.57 -10.28 -4.77
N GLY A 183 4.06 -10.02 -3.56
CA GLY A 183 4.73 -9.17 -2.58
C GLY A 183 6.08 -9.72 -2.14
N LEU A 184 6.16 -11.02 -1.86
CA LEU A 184 7.41 -11.68 -1.49
C LEU A 184 8.40 -11.70 -2.66
N LEU A 185 7.94 -12.01 -3.87
CA LEU A 185 8.78 -12.01 -5.08
C LEU A 185 9.34 -10.61 -5.38
N LEU A 186 8.53 -9.56 -5.21
CA LEU A 186 8.99 -8.16 -5.31
C LEU A 186 10.08 -7.87 -4.28
N GLY A 187 9.89 -8.25 -3.02
CA GLY A 187 10.89 -8.07 -1.98
C GLY A 187 12.22 -8.75 -2.31
N LEU A 188 12.17 -10.00 -2.79
CA LEU A 188 13.37 -10.75 -3.24
C LEU A 188 14.03 -10.10 -4.46
N ALA A 189 13.26 -9.62 -5.43
CA ALA A 189 13.77 -8.91 -6.60
C ALA A 189 14.42 -7.58 -6.21
N PHE A 190 13.85 -6.86 -5.24
CA PHE A 190 14.46 -5.64 -4.67
C PHE A 190 15.78 -5.94 -3.97
N MET A 191 15.87 -7.04 -3.22
CA MET A 191 17.13 -7.48 -2.60
C MET A 191 18.18 -7.85 -3.65
N ALA A 192 17.79 -8.52 -4.73
CA ALA A 192 18.70 -8.84 -5.83
C ALA A 192 19.22 -7.57 -6.53
N TRP A 193 18.32 -6.62 -6.85
CA TRP A 193 18.68 -5.34 -7.43
C TRP A 193 19.61 -4.52 -6.53
N SER A 194 19.28 -4.44 -5.26
CA SER A 194 20.06 -3.74 -4.25
C SER A 194 21.45 -4.33 -4.10
N SER A 195 21.57 -5.66 -4.13
CA SER A 195 22.85 -6.37 -4.12
C SER A 195 23.69 -6.05 -5.36
N TYR A 196 23.07 -6.01 -6.54
CA TYR A 196 23.73 -5.66 -7.80
C TYR A 196 24.29 -4.23 -7.77
N ILE A 197 23.49 -3.24 -7.37
CA ILE A 197 23.93 -1.85 -7.26
C ILE A 197 25.02 -1.69 -6.22
N SER A 198 24.92 -2.39 -5.09
CA SER A 198 25.93 -2.36 -4.04
C SER A 198 27.26 -2.97 -4.49
N TYR A 199 27.21 -4.03 -5.29
CA TYR A 199 28.40 -4.60 -5.93
C TYR A 199 29.05 -3.62 -6.92
N LYS A 200 28.23 -3.02 -7.80
CA LYS A 200 28.69 -2.07 -8.81
C LYS A 200 29.35 -0.83 -8.20
N ASN A 201 28.83 -0.33 -7.08
CA ASN A 201 29.34 0.86 -6.40
C ASN A 201 30.39 0.54 -5.31
N ASN A 202 30.81 -0.72 -5.18
CA ASN A 202 31.77 -1.18 -4.17
C ASN A 202 31.42 -0.75 -2.73
N TYR A 203 30.14 -0.80 -2.36
CA TYR A 203 29.74 -0.50 -0.98
C TYR A 203 30.31 -1.52 0.00
N ALA A 204 30.69 -1.04 1.19
CA ALA A 204 31.33 -1.86 2.20
C ALA A 204 30.48 -3.05 2.65
N LYS A 205 31.14 -4.18 2.90
CA LYS A 205 30.56 -5.35 3.55
C LYS A 205 30.96 -5.34 5.02
N ALA A 206 30.03 -5.72 5.90
CA ALA A 206 30.37 -6.01 7.28
C ALA A 206 31.15 -7.34 7.39
N ALA A 207 31.93 -7.50 8.46
CA ALA A 207 32.46 -8.82 8.77
C ALA A 207 31.31 -9.80 9.13
N PRO A 208 31.48 -11.10 8.82
CA PRO A 208 30.49 -12.08 9.24
C PRO A 208 30.46 -12.20 10.76
N GLU A 209 29.27 -12.04 11.33
CA GLU A 209 29.07 -12.14 12.78
C GLU A 209 29.06 -13.58 13.25
N PRO A 210 29.58 -13.87 14.45
CA PRO A 210 29.51 -15.22 15.06
C PRO A 210 28.09 -15.70 15.23
N TYR A 211 27.90 -17.04 15.24
CA TYR A 211 26.58 -17.64 15.43
C TYR A 211 25.89 -17.19 16.73
N ALA A 212 26.66 -17.03 17.81
CA ALA A 212 26.12 -16.55 19.09
C ALA A 212 25.47 -15.17 18.98
N VAL A 213 26.08 -14.25 18.21
CA VAL A 213 25.54 -12.91 17.96
C VAL A 213 24.27 -12.97 17.10
N ARG A 214 24.25 -13.86 16.10
CA ARG A 214 23.05 -14.07 15.26
C ARG A 214 21.90 -14.63 16.08
N TRP A 215 22.18 -15.58 16.98
CA TRP A 215 21.18 -16.16 17.86
C TRP A 215 20.63 -15.14 18.89
N ALA A 216 21.49 -14.29 19.43
CA ALA A 216 21.08 -13.21 20.32
C ALA A 216 20.16 -12.21 19.60
N ALA A 217 20.53 -11.77 18.37
CA ALA A 217 19.73 -10.89 17.55
C ALA A 217 18.39 -11.52 17.14
N PHE A 218 18.36 -12.83 16.85
CA PHE A 218 17.13 -13.57 16.60
C PHE A 218 16.19 -13.55 17.81
N LYS A 219 16.71 -13.83 19.02
CA LYS A 219 15.91 -13.79 20.24
C LYS A 219 15.28 -12.41 20.49
N GLU A 220 16.04 -11.35 20.20
CA GLU A 220 15.53 -9.97 20.32
C GLU A 220 14.44 -9.66 19.29
N ALA A 221 14.58 -10.14 18.03
CA ALA A 221 13.62 -9.93 16.97
C ALA A 221 12.46 -10.95 16.98
N PHE A 222 12.59 -12.08 17.69
CA PHE A 222 11.64 -13.21 17.65
C PHE A 222 10.19 -12.77 17.92
N TRP A 223 9.98 -12.00 18.94
CA TRP A 223 8.64 -11.54 19.31
C TRP A 223 8.04 -10.61 18.27
N ALA A 224 8.86 -9.76 17.65
CA ALA A 224 8.43 -8.91 16.54
C ALA A 224 8.08 -9.75 15.29
N LEU A 225 8.91 -10.74 14.96
CA LEU A 225 8.68 -11.66 13.84
C LEU A 225 7.42 -12.53 14.02
N LEU A 226 7.00 -12.76 15.26
CA LEU A 226 5.79 -13.52 15.55
C LEU A 226 4.51 -12.74 15.20
N THR A 227 4.55 -11.40 15.16
CA THR A 227 3.36 -10.58 14.83
C THR A 227 2.77 -10.91 13.44
N PRO A 228 3.52 -10.86 12.33
CA PRO A 228 2.96 -11.24 11.03
C PRO A 228 2.54 -12.72 10.98
N VAL A 229 3.21 -13.60 11.73
CA VAL A 229 2.84 -15.02 11.81
C VAL A 229 1.46 -15.18 12.48
N ILE A 230 1.18 -14.44 13.55
CA ILE A 230 -0.12 -14.45 14.22
C ILE A 230 -1.21 -13.94 13.27
N VAL A 231 -0.94 -12.81 12.58
CA VAL A 231 -1.93 -12.19 11.69
C VAL A 231 -2.19 -13.06 10.47
N ILE A 232 -1.14 -13.30 9.67
CA ILE A 232 -1.25 -14.01 8.39
C ILE A 232 -1.61 -15.47 8.64
N GLY A 233 -0.92 -16.12 9.57
CA GLY A 233 -1.18 -17.52 9.93
C GLY A 233 -2.58 -17.72 10.49
N GLY A 234 -3.06 -16.81 11.35
CA GLY A 234 -4.41 -16.88 11.91
C GLY A 234 -5.51 -16.67 10.87
N ILE A 235 -5.28 -15.79 9.88
CA ILE A 235 -6.22 -15.55 8.78
C ILE A 235 -6.22 -16.75 7.81
N PHE A 236 -5.07 -17.23 7.37
CA PHE A 236 -4.97 -18.35 6.40
C PHE A 236 -5.42 -19.68 7.01
N ALA A 237 -5.22 -19.87 8.32
CA ALA A 237 -5.77 -21.04 9.03
C ALA A 237 -7.29 -20.93 9.30
N GLY A 238 -7.95 -19.83 8.89
CA GLY A 238 -9.38 -19.61 9.14
C GLY A 238 -9.76 -19.39 10.59
N LEU A 239 -8.77 -19.15 11.48
CA LEU A 239 -9.00 -18.93 12.92
C LEU A 239 -9.55 -17.52 13.20
N PHE A 240 -9.18 -16.54 12.38
CA PHE A 240 -9.56 -15.14 12.53
C PHE A 240 -10.03 -14.55 11.21
N THR A 241 -11.03 -13.68 11.30
CA THR A 241 -11.32 -12.70 10.25
C THR A 241 -10.24 -11.63 10.22
N ALA A 242 -10.13 -10.86 9.14
CA ALA A 242 -9.16 -9.76 9.05
C ALA A 242 -9.33 -8.73 10.20
N THR A 243 -10.56 -8.47 10.64
CA THR A 243 -10.85 -7.54 11.74
C THR A 243 -10.39 -8.09 13.10
N GLU A 244 -10.68 -9.36 13.37
CA GLU A 244 -10.24 -10.02 14.61
C GLU A 244 -8.71 -10.14 14.66
N ALA A 245 -8.08 -10.53 13.55
CA ALA A 245 -6.63 -10.60 13.44
C ALA A 245 -5.97 -9.23 13.71
N ALA A 246 -6.53 -8.14 13.16
CA ALA A 246 -6.03 -6.79 13.38
C ALA A 246 -6.15 -6.36 14.85
N ALA A 247 -7.28 -6.68 15.49
CA ALA A 247 -7.49 -6.41 16.92
C ALA A 247 -6.50 -7.19 17.79
N VAL A 248 -6.41 -8.52 17.60
CA VAL A 248 -5.47 -9.39 18.32
C VAL A 248 -4.02 -8.91 18.15
N ALA A 249 -3.62 -8.58 16.93
CA ALA A 249 -2.27 -8.09 16.66
C ALA A 249 -1.99 -6.74 17.32
N SER A 250 -2.96 -5.82 17.36
CA SER A 250 -2.81 -4.54 18.06
C SER A 250 -2.58 -4.74 19.55
N PHE A 251 -3.35 -5.62 20.20
CA PHE A 251 -3.14 -5.98 21.60
C PHE A 251 -1.79 -6.68 21.81
N TYR A 252 -1.42 -7.57 20.92
CA TYR A 252 -0.14 -8.26 20.98
C TYR A 252 1.04 -7.28 20.89
N VAL A 253 1.04 -6.37 19.91
CA VAL A 253 2.08 -5.34 19.76
C VAL A 253 2.12 -4.39 20.96
N MET A 254 0.98 -4.03 21.52
CA MET A 254 0.91 -3.23 22.75
C MET A 254 1.54 -4.00 23.93
N PHE A 255 1.24 -5.28 24.09
CA PHE A 255 1.87 -6.16 25.07
C PHE A 255 3.39 -6.25 24.87
N LEU A 256 3.86 -6.42 23.64
CA LEU A 256 5.29 -6.40 23.32
C LEU A 256 5.95 -5.10 23.78
N GLY A 257 5.34 -3.97 23.45
CA GLY A 257 5.85 -2.64 23.77
C GLY A 257 6.01 -2.41 25.29
N PHE A 258 5.06 -2.86 26.08
CA PHE A 258 5.07 -2.70 27.53
C PHE A 258 5.92 -3.73 28.28
N CYS A 259 5.77 -5.00 27.92
CA CYS A 259 6.31 -6.10 28.73
C CYS A 259 7.66 -6.59 28.26
N ILE A 260 7.90 -6.63 26.93
CA ILE A 260 9.11 -7.25 26.36
C ILE A 260 10.13 -6.19 25.97
N THR A 261 9.79 -5.27 25.06
CA THR A 261 10.74 -4.23 24.63
C THR A 261 10.87 -3.10 25.65
N LYS A 262 9.86 -2.89 26.48
CA LYS A 262 9.79 -1.83 27.51
C LYS A 262 10.05 -0.43 26.95
N THR A 263 9.76 -0.24 25.66
CA THR A 263 9.93 1.04 24.95
C THR A 263 8.66 1.87 24.97
N LEU A 264 7.49 1.22 25.14
CA LEU A 264 6.20 1.87 25.22
C LEU A 264 5.88 2.25 26.67
N HIS A 265 5.45 3.49 26.89
CA HIS A 265 5.02 3.97 28.20
C HIS A 265 3.54 4.36 28.14
N VAL A 266 2.84 4.26 29.27
CA VAL A 266 1.41 4.62 29.35
C VAL A 266 1.16 6.07 28.89
N LYS A 267 2.10 6.97 29.13
CA LYS A 267 2.06 8.38 28.68
C LYS A 267 2.07 8.55 27.14
N ASP A 268 2.52 7.54 26.40
CA ASP A 268 2.58 7.59 24.93
C ASP A 268 1.23 7.19 24.30
N LEU A 269 0.40 6.43 25.03
CA LEU A 269 -0.88 5.92 24.55
C LEU A 269 -1.84 7.03 24.05
N PRO A 270 -2.06 8.13 24.77
CA PRO A 270 -2.99 9.17 24.30
C PRO A 270 -2.56 9.73 22.93
N ARG A 271 -1.26 9.93 22.71
CA ARG A 271 -0.72 10.39 21.43
C ARG A 271 -0.93 9.34 20.33
N ILE A 272 -0.61 8.08 20.60
CA ILE A 272 -0.75 6.99 19.63
C ILE A 272 -2.22 6.79 19.23
N PHE A 273 -3.14 6.81 20.20
CA PHE A 273 -4.57 6.73 19.91
C PHE A 273 -5.04 7.95 19.11
N TRP A 274 -4.59 9.16 19.45
CA TRP A 274 -4.96 10.37 18.73
C TRP A 274 -4.48 10.31 17.27
N GLU A 275 -3.22 9.96 17.04
CA GLU A 275 -2.66 9.78 15.68
C GLU A 275 -3.45 8.71 14.90
N THR A 276 -3.83 7.61 15.56
CA THR A 276 -4.64 6.55 14.94
C THR A 276 -6.03 7.03 14.58
N VAL A 277 -6.69 7.77 15.46
CA VAL A 277 -8.02 8.35 15.21
C VAL A 277 -7.96 9.35 14.06
N GLU A 278 -6.95 10.21 14.02
CA GLU A 278 -6.77 11.19 12.96
C GLU A 278 -6.54 10.51 11.59
N GLN A 279 -5.67 9.51 11.54
CA GLN A 279 -5.42 8.73 10.31
C GLN A 279 -6.68 7.98 9.87
N THR A 280 -7.37 7.33 10.81
CA THR A 280 -8.62 6.61 10.54
C THR A 280 -9.69 7.56 10.01
N ALA A 281 -9.87 8.73 10.63
CA ALA A 281 -10.86 9.71 10.20
C ALA A 281 -10.58 10.21 8.78
N LYS A 282 -9.30 10.48 8.43
CA LYS A 282 -8.90 10.88 7.07
C LYS A 282 -9.28 9.79 6.05
N VAL A 283 -8.93 8.54 6.30
CA VAL A 283 -9.21 7.42 5.40
C VAL A 283 -10.72 7.19 5.28
N MET A 284 -11.44 7.14 6.41
CA MET A 284 -12.88 6.91 6.43
C MET A 284 -13.66 8.04 5.75
N PHE A 285 -13.18 9.29 5.86
CA PHE A 285 -13.84 10.42 5.19
C PHE A 285 -13.68 10.36 3.67
N VAL A 286 -12.51 9.93 3.16
CA VAL A 286 -12.32 9.66 1.72
C VAL A 286 -13.25 8.54 1.24
N ILE A 287 -13.35 7.44 2.02
CA ILE A 287 -14.26 6.32 1.71
C ILE A 287 -15.72 6.77 1.71
N ALA A 288 -16.13 7.57 2.69
CA ALA A 288 -17.48 8.11 2.78
C ALA A 288 -17.86 8.90 1.53
N THR A 289 -17.03 9.88 1.15
CA THR A 289 -17.29 10.72 -0.04
C THR A 289 -17.30 9.93 -1.33
N ALA A 290 -16.48 8.86 -1.42
CA ALA A 290 -16.49 7.93 -2.54
C ALA A 290 -17.82 7.19 -2.72
N GLY A 291 -18.58 6.96 -1.64
CA GLY A 291 -19.90 6.33 -1.72
C GLY A 291 -20.90 7.16 -2.54
N PHE A 292 -20.88 8.48 -2.38
CA PHE A 292 -21.70 9.36 -3.22
C PHE A 292 -21.12 9.53 -4.62
N PHE A 293 -19.80 9.61 -4.75
CA PHE A 293 -19.13 9.64 -6.06
C PHE A 293 -19.49 8.41 -6.91
N GLN A 294 -19.44 7.21 -6.33
CA GLN A 294 -19.85 5.97 -6.99
C GLN A 294 -21.32 5.99 -7.43
N PHE A 295 -22.22 6.51 -6.58
CA PHE A 295 -23.61 6.70 -6.94
C PHE A 295 -23.77 7.61 -8.17
N VAL A 296 -23.03 8.73 -8.22
CA VAL A 296 -23.06 9.68 -9.34
C VAL A 296 -22.51 9.06 -10.62
N LEU A 297 -21.42 8.28 -10.54
CA LEU A 297 -20.89 7.56 -11.69
C LEU A 297 -21.94 6.59 -12.30
N LEU A 298 -22.68 5.89 -11.45
CA LEU A 298 -23.74 4.98 -11.89
C LEU A 298 -24.95 5.74 -12.45
N TYR A 299 -25.33 6.85 -11.82
CA TYR A 299 -26.42 7.74 -12.27
C TYR A 299 -26.15 8.31 -13.67
N THR A 300 -24.91 8.73 -13.91
CA THR A 300 -24.47 9.27 -15.20
C THR A 300 -24.12 8.20 -16.24
N ARG A 301 -24.23 6.91 -15.91
CA ARG A 301 -23.91 5.76 -16.76
C ARG A 301 -22.47 5.75 -17.32
N ILE A 302 -21.55 6.47 -16.66
CA ILE A 302 -20.13 6.56 -17.07
C ILE A 302 -19.49 5.17 -17.22
N PRO A 303 -19.61 4.23 -16.26
CA PRO A 303 -19.01 2.91 -16.42
C PRO A 303 -19.55 2.18 -17.65
N GLN A 304 -20.87 2.23 -17.91
CA GLN A 304 -21.50 1.53 -19.04
C GLN A 304 -21.02 2.08 -20.39
N GLU A 305 -20.88 3.41 -20.52
CA GLU A 305 -20.38 4.01 -21.74
C GLU A 305 -18.88 3.76 -21.95
N THR A 306 -18.11 3.77 -20.86
CA THR A 306 -16.68 3.40 -20.92
C THR A 306 -16.53 1.95 -21.37
N ILE A 307 -17.31 1.03 -20.83
CA ILE A 307 -17.33 -0.38 -21.26
C ILE A 307 -17.68 -0.47 -22.74
N GLY A 308 -18.79 0.17 -23.15
CA GLY A 308 -19.24 0.15 -24.55
C GLY A 308 -18.18 0.68 -25.52
N PHE A 309 -17.50 1.78 -25.18
CA PHE A 309 -16.43 2.34 -25.99
C PHE A 309 -15.21 1.40 -26.06
N ILE A 310 -14.79 0.83 -24.92
CA ILE A 310 -13.60 -0.03 -24.87
C ILE A 310 -13.87 -1.36 -25.57
N THR A 311 -15.02 -2.00 -25.33
CA THR A 311 -15.37 -3.28 -25.98
C THR A 311 -15.59 -3.14 -27.49
N ALA A 312 -15.98 -1.96 -27.98
CA ALA A 312 -16.08 -1.68 -29.41
C ALA A 312 -14.71 -1.53 -30.09
N ASN A 313 -13.68 -1.08 -29.35
CA ASN A 313 -12.37 -0.81 -29.91
C ASN A 313 -11.31 -1.88 -29.59
N PHE A 314 -11.52 -2.68 -28.55
CA PHE A 314 -10.58 -3.72 -28.12
C PHE A 314 -11.29 -5.08 -28.02
N ALA A 315 -10.77 -6.05 -28.74
CA ALA A 315 -11.35 -7.41 -28.77
C ALA A 315 -10.92 -8.29 -27.58
N THR A 316 -9.83 -7.93 -26.90
CA THR A 316 -9.23 -8.74 -25.81
C THR A 316 -8.87 -7.89 -24.61
N MET A 317 -8.76 -8.53 -23.44
CA MET A 317 -8.36 -7.86 -22.19
C MET A 317 -6.89 -7.40 -22.23
N THR A 318 -6.02 -8.00 -23.05
CA THR A 318 -4.58 -7.72 -23.07
C THR A 318 -4.22 -6.22 -23.22
N PRO A 319 -4.68 -5.48 -24.24
CA PRO A 319 -4.40 -4.05 -24.32
C PRO A 319 -5.10 -3.24 -23.21
N VAL A 320 -6.26 -3.71 -22.76
CA VAL A 320 -7.06 -3.02 -21.74
C VAL A 320 -6.35 -3.06 -20.39
N ILE A 321 -5.81 -4.20 -19.97
CA ILE A 321 -5.10 -4.31 -18.69
C ILE A 321 -3.81 -3.50 -18.67
N LEU A 322 -3.09 -3.43 -19.78
CA LEU A 322 -1.91 -2.58 -19.94
C LEU A 322 -2.28 -1.09 -19.84
N LEU A 323 -3.40 -0.71 -20.45
CA LEU A 323 -3.93 0.65 -20.35
C LEU A 323 -4.34 0.97 -18.90
N ILE A 324 -4.99 0.05 -18.20
CA ILE A 324 -5.34 0.19 -16.78
C ILE A 324 -4.08 0.41 -15.94
N ILE A 325 -3.05 -0.43 -16.12
CA ILE A 325 -1.76 -0.28 -15.41
C ILE A 325 -1.16 1.10 -15.68
N ALA A 326 -1.10 1.52 -16.94
CA ALA A 326 -0.54 2.83 -17.32
C ALA A 326 -1.30 3.99 -16.67
N ILE A 327 -2.64 3.96 -16.72
CA ILE A 327 -3.49 4.99 -16.09
C ILE A 327 -3.24 5.03 -14.59
N LEU A 328 -3.22 3.88 -13.90
CA LEU A 328 -3.01 3.81 -12.46
C LEU A 328 -1.62 4.31 -12.05
N VAL A 329 -0.58 3.97 -12.81
CA VAL A 329 0.78 4.48 -12.56
C VAL A 329 0.82 6.00 -12.73
N ILE A 330 0.23 6.53 -13.81
CA ILE A 330 0.17 7.98 -14.02
C ILE A 330 -0.61 8.66 -12.90
N MET A 331 -1.79 8.18 -12.55
CA MET A 331 -2.58 8.73 -11.43
C MET A 331 -1.82 8.65 -10.11
N GLY A 332 -1.11 7.54 -9.86
CA GLY A 332 -0.31 7.33 -8.65
C GLY A 332 0.85 8.32 -8.49
N CYS A 333 1.33 8.93 -9.57
CA CYS A 333 2.31 10.01 -9.51
C CYS A 333 1.76 11.30 -8.84
N PHE A 334 0.44 11.50 -8.85
CA PHE A 334 -0.21 12.73 -8.40
C PHE A 334 -1.09 12.57 -7.16
N MET A 335 -1.58 11.36 -6.90
CA MET A 335 -2.60 11.10 -5.90
C MET A 335 -2.22 9.92 -5.00
N GLU A 336 -2.79 9.88 -3.80
CA GLU A 336 -2.69 8.74 -2.90
C GLU A 336 -3.46 7.52 -3.44
N GLY A 337 -2.91 6.32 -3.25
CA GLY A 337 -3.46 5.08 -3.76
C GLY A 337 -4.90 4.79 -3.31
N THR A 338 -5.26 5.12 -2.07
CA THR A 338 -6.62 4.97 -1.54
C THR A 338 -7.65 5.73 -2.37
N ALA A 339 -7.34 6.98 -2.69
CA ALA A 339 -8.22 7.83 -3.49
C ALA A 339 -8.37 7.31 -4.93
N ILE A 340 -7.27 6.85 -5.52
CA ILE A 340 -7.28 6.29 -6.88
C ILE A 340 -8.15 5.04 -6.93
N LEU A 341 -8.04 4.14 -5.96
CA LEU A 341 -8.90 2.95 -5.88
C LEU A 341 -10.39 3.32 -5.86
N LEU A 342 -10.76 4.29 -5.01
CA LEU A 342 -12.14 4.71 -4.85
C LEU A 342 -12.73 5.28 -6.15
N ILE A 343 -11.91 5.94 -6.97
CA ILE A 343 -12.31 6.51 -8.26
C ILE A 343 -12.36 5.42 -9.33
N THR A 344 -11.39 4.53 -9.37
CA THR A 344 -11.15 3.63 -10.51
C THR A 344 -11.83 2.28 -10.39
N VAL A 345 -11.99 1.73 -9.19
CA VAL A 345 -12.64 0.44 -8.98
C VAL A 345 -14.06 0.38 -9.56
N PRO A 346 -14.93 1.40 -9.38
CA PRO A 346 -16.28 1.39 -9.97
C PRO A 346 -16.31 1.35 -11.50
N ILE A 347 -15.19 1.69 -12.15
CA ILE A 347 -15.05 1.71 -13.61
C ILE A 347 -14.32 0.44 -14.07
N PHE A 348 -13.18 0.12 -13.49
CA PHE A 348 -12.31 -0.95 -13.96
C PHE A 348 -12.81 -2.35 -13.61
N VAL A 349 -13.51 -2.52 -12.48
CA VAL A 349 -14.03 -3.85 -12.10
C VAL A 349 -15.17 -4.30 -13.03
N PRO A 350 -16.19 -3.49 -13.34
CA PRO A 350 -17.20 -3.88 -14.33
C PRO A 350 -16.59 -4.09 -15.73
N LEU A 351 -15.59 -3.28 -16.11
CA LEU A 351 -14.86 -3.44 -17.37
C LEU A 351 -14.12 -4.77 -17.43
N ALA A 352 -13.36 -5.13 -16.40
CA ALA A 352 -12.65 -6.41 -16.33
C ALA A 352 -13.60 -7.60 -16.40
N LYS A 353 -14.73 -7.53 -15.68
CA LYS A 353 -15.78 -8.55 -15.72
C LYS A 353 -16.37 -8.73 -17.12
N SER A 354 -16.52 -7.67 -17.91
CA SER A 354 -17.03 -7.76 -19.29
C SER A 354 -16.12 -8.52 -20.23
N PHE A 355 -14.80 -8.61 -19.90
CA PHE A 355 -13.81 -9.43 -20.61
C PHE A 355 -13.55 -10.79 -19.95
N GLY A 356 -14.28 -11.16 -18.89
CA GLY A 356 -14.08 -12.41 -18.15
C GLY A 356 -12.78 -12.43 -17.32
N TYR A 357 -12.21 -11.26 -16.99
CA TYR A 357 -10.99 -11.16 -16.21
C TYR A 357 -11.29 -11.29 -14.70
N ASP A 358 -10.44 -12.04 -13.98
CA ASP A 358 -10.64 -12.28 -12.56
C ASP A 358 -10.51 -10.99 -11.72
N VAL A 359 -11.47 -10.78 -10.81
CA VAL A 359 -11.54 -9.55 -9.99
C VAL A 359 -10.47 -9.53 -8.91
N THR A 360 -10.10 -10.68 -8.36
CA THR A 360 -9.04 -10.78 -7.36
C THR A 360 -7.68 -10.48 -7.99
N GLN A 361 -7.41 -11.07 -9.16
CA GLN A 361 -6.20 -10.79 -9.96
C GLN A 361 -6.11 -9.29 -10.31
N LEU A 362 -7.20 -8.69 -10.77
CA LEU A 362 -7.27 -7.25 -11.04
C LEU A 362 -6.88 -6.44 -9.78
N GLY A 363 -7.38 -6.83 -8.62
CA GLY A 363 -7.08 -6.16 -7.35
C GLY A 363 -5.59 -6.13 -7.04
N ILE A 364 -4.90 -7.26 -7.24
CA ILE A 364 -3.44 -7.34 -7.03
C ILE A 364 -2.69 -6.46 -8.03
N VAL A 365 -3.07 -6.52 -9.33
CA VAL A 365 -2.49 -5.68 -10.38
C VAL A 365 -2.67 -4.19 -10.03
N MET A 366 -3.88 -3.79 -9.62
CA MET A 366 -4.16 -2.41 -9.22
C MET A 366 -3.30 -1.99 -8.02
N CYS A 367 -3.21 -2.81 -6.98
CA CYS A 367 -2.40 -2.50 -5.79
C CYS A 367 -0.90 -2.35 -6.13
N ILE A 368 -0.35 -3.20 -7.01
CA ILE A 368 1.04 -3.07 -7.47
C ILE A 368 1.20 -1.78 -8.29
N ALA A 369 0.29 -1.48 -9.21
CA ALA A 369 0.35 -0.28 -10.03
C ALA A 369 0.29 1.01 -9.18
N LEU A 370 -0.55 1.04 -8.15
CA LEU A 370 -0.64 2.14 -7.19
C LEU A 370 0.64 2.28 -6.35
N ALA A 371 1.23 1.16 -5.95
CA ALA A 371 2.49 1.15 -5.20
C ALA A 371 3.68 1.68 -6.04
N ILE A 372 3.63 1.59 -7.37
CA ILE A 372 4.60 2.26 -8.25
C ILE A 372 4.51 3.78 -8.09
N GLY A 373 3.31 4.32 -8.00
CA GLY A 373 3.08 5.75 -7.87
C GLY A 373 3.74 6.37 -6.64
N VAL A 374 3.82 5.66 -5.50
CA VAL A 374 4.48 6.19 -4.28
C VAL A 374 5.99 6.35 -4.44
N LEU A 375 6.59 5.77 -5.49
CA LEU A 375 8.01 5.88 -5.84
C LEU A 375 8.27 6.81 -7.03
N THR A 376 7.23 7.36 -7.65
CA THR A 376 7.36 8.06 -8.93
C THR A 376 7.03 9.55 -8.78
N PRO A 377 7.93 10.47 -9.18
CA PRO A 377 7.61 11.90 -9.22
C PRO A 377 6.40 12.19 -10.13
N PRO A 378 5.66 13.32 -9.94
CA PRO A 378 6.04 14.50 -9.15
C PRO A 378 5.75 14.41 -7.65
N VAL A 379 4.74 13.65 -7.19
CA VAL A 379 4.47 13.55 -5.75
C VAL A 379 5.29 12.44 -5.10
N GLY A 380 5.10 11.16 -5.48
CA GLY A 380 5.87 10.05 -4.93
C GLY A 380 5.93 10.05 -3.39
N LEU A 381 4.84 9.71 -2.72
CA LEU A 381 4.66 9.90 -1.27
C LEU A 381 5.86 9.42 -0.43
N ASN A 382 6.40 8.24 -0.73
CA ASN A 382 7.54 7.70 0.01
C ASN A 382 8.82 8.52 -0.23
N LEU A 383 8.99 9.10 -1.42
CA LEU A 383 10.14 9.95 -1.73
C LEU A 383 10.12 11.21 -0.89
N TYR A 384 8.94 11.83 -0.74
CA TYR A 384 8.77 13.03 0.10
C TYR A 384 8.90 12.75 1.59
N VAL A 385 8.35 11.63 2.07
CA VAL A 385 8.52 11.20 3.46
C VAL A 385 10.00 11.07 3.80
N LEU A 386 10.78 10.41 2.95
CA LEU A 386 12.21 10.20 3.21
C LEU A 386 13.03 11.45 2.95
N SER A 387 12.66 12.28 1.99
CA SER A 387 13.25 13.60 1.78
C SER A 387 13.09 14.48 3.03
N SER A 388 11.90 14.51 3.63
CA SER A 388 11.64 15.30 4.85
C SER A 388 12.43 14.82 6.06
N ILE A 389 12.66 13.51 6.17
CA ILE A 389 13.43 12.91 7.28
C ILE A 389 14.94 13.12 7.12
N THR A 390 15.45 13.06 5.88
CA THR A 390 16.90 13.01 5.62
C THR A 390 17.48 14.30 5.06
N GLY A 391 16.64 15.21 4.55
CA GLY A 391 17.04 16.39 3.81
C GLY A 391 17.58 16.10 2.40
N GLU A 392 17.53 14.85 1.93
CA GLU A 392 17.96 14.49 0.57
C GLU A 392 16.94 14.99 -0.46
N HIS A 393 17.41 15.46 -1.61
CA HIS A 393 16.54 15.98 -2.65
C HIS A 393 15.71 14.88 -3.30
N VAL A 394 14.38 15.09 -3.44
CA VAL A 394 13.43 14.09 -3.98
C VAL A 394 13.86 13.51 -5.32
N MET A 395 14.40 14.35 -6.24
CA MET A 395 14.81 13.89 -7.56
C MET A 395 16.06 12.99 -7.52
N ASN A 396 16.95 13.14 -6.53
CA ASN A 396 18.08 12.23 -6.36
C ASN A 396 17.58 10.85 -5.91
N ILE A 397 16.67 10.85 -4.92
CA ILE A 397 16.03 9.61 -4.46
C ILE A 397 15.28 8.92 -5.62
N ALA A 398 14.52 9.68 -6.41
CA ALA A 398 13.77 9.17 -7.55
C ALA A 398 14.67 8.53 -8.62
N LYS A 399 15.82 9.13 -8.92
CA LYS A 399 16.81 8.57 -9.87
C LYS A 399 17.30 7.19 -9.42
N ASP A 400 17.63 7.06 -8.15
CA ASP A 400 18.10 5.77 -7.59
C ASP A 400 16.94 4.76 -7.44
N ALA A 401 15.69 5.23 -7.37
CA ALA A 401 14.50 4.39 -7.30
C ALA A 401 14.07 3.80 -8.66
N VAL A 402 14.56 4.30 -9.80
CA VAL A 402 14.13 3.86 -11.15
C VAL A 402 14.21 2.34 -11.32
N GLY A 403 15.27 1.70 -10.85
CA GLY A 403 15.42 0.25 -10.97
C GLY A 403 14.36 -0.53 -10.20
N TYR A 404 13.98 -0.06 -9.01
CA TYR A 404 12.89 -0.64 -8.23
C TYR A 404 11.53 -0.44 -8.92
N VAL A 405 11.29 0.74 -9.50
CA VAL A 405 10.09 1.06 -10.28
C VAL A 405 9.95 0.12 -11.49
N LEU A 406 11.04 -0.11 -12.23
CA LEU A 406 11.03 -1.04 -13.37
C LEU A 406 10.70 -2.47 -12.95
N ILE A 407 11.26 -2.94 -11.83
CA ILE A 407 10.93 -4.27 -11.27
C ILE A 407 9.43 -4.35 -10.92
N MET A 408 8.86 -3.30 -10.33
CA MET A 408 7.44 -3.27 -10.00
C MET A 408 6.55 -3.27 -11.25
N ILE A 409 6.92 -2.52 -12.29
CA ILE A 409 6.20 -2.53 -13.58
C ILE A 409 6.22 -3.93 -14.18
N LEU A 410 7.39 -4.59 -14.21
CA LEU A 410 7.51 -5.96 -14.70
C LEU A 410 6.65 -6.93 -13.88
N MET A 411 6.61 -6.78 -12.57
CA MET A 411 5.76 -7.61 -11.70
C MET A 411 4.28 -7.34 -11.94
N ALA A 412 3.85 -6.08 -12.09
CA ALA A 412 2.46 -5.74 -12.40
C ALA A 412 2.01 -6.39 -13.71
N VAL A 413 2.87 -6.34 -14.74
CA VAL A 413 2.63 -7.00 -16.03
C VAL A 413 2.64 -8.52 -15.88
N ALA A 414 3.60 -9.09 -15.15
CA ALA A 414 3.66 -10.54 -14.92
C ALA A 414 2.39 -11.05 -14.22
N VAL A 415 1.95 -10.39 -13.14
CA VAL A 415 0.71 -10.76 -12.42
C VAL A 415 -0.52 -10.57 -13.31
N ALA A 416 -0.52 -9.57 -14.20
CA ALA A 416 -1.64 -9.33 -15.12
C ALA A 416 -1.85 -10.48 -16.13
N PHE A 417 -0.77 -11.15 -16.54
CA PHE A 417 -0.82 -12.20 -17.56
C PHE A 417 -0.62 -13.62 -17.03
N VAL A 418 -0.12 -13.77 -15.82
CA VAL A 418 0.18 -15.06 -15.18
C VAL A 418 -0.64 -15.20 -13.90
N PRO A 419 -1.88 -15.76 -13.99
CA PRO A 419 -2.78 -15.92 -12.84
C PRO A 419 -2.17 -16.74 -11.71
N GLU A 420 -1.26 -17.66 -12.02
CA GLU A 420 -0.56 -18.54 -11.09
C GLU A 420 0.29 -17.75 -10.07
N LEU A 421 0.72 -16.55 -10.43
CA LEU A 421 1.46 -15.67 -9.51
C LEU A 421 0.57 -15.02 -8.44
N SER A 422 -0.75 -15.06 -8.60
CA SER A 422 -1.70 -14.45 -7.67
C SER A 422 -2.82 -15.41 -7.30
N VAL A 423 -3.86 -15.54 -8.11
CA VAL A 423 -5.05 -16.35 -7.83
C VAL A 423 -4.71 -17.84 -7.79
N GLY A 424 -3.83 -18.34 -8.67
CA GLY A 424 -3.41 -19.72 -8.67
C GLY A 424 -2.67 -20.13 -7.39
N PHE A 425 -1.85 -19.23 -6.84
CA PHE A 425 -1.20 -19.46 -5.55
C PHE A 425 -2.21 -19.46 -4.39
N ALA A 426 -3.22 -18.59 -4.43
CA ALA A 426 -4.28 -18.57 -3.45
C ALA A 426 -5.08 -19.88 -3.43
N GLN A 427 -5.35 -20.47 -4.59
CA GLN A 427 -6.02 -21.79 -4.69
C GLN A 427 -5.20 -22.94 -4.09
N LEU A 428 -3.86 -22.88 -4.22
CA LEU A 428 -2.97 -23.91 -3.65
C LEU A 428 -2.87 -23.84 -2.12
N ILE A 429 -3.09 -22.68 -1.50
CA ILE A 429 -3.03 -22.51 -0.03
C ILE A 429 -4.41 -22.71 0.60
N GLY A 430 -5.48 -22.36 -0.14
CA GLY A 430 -6.86 -22.46 0.35
C GLY A 430 -7.47 -23.87 0.25
N GLU A 431 -6.77 -24.85 -0.39
CA GLU A 431 -7.06 -26.28 -0.33
C GLU A 431 -6.29 -26.92 0.85
#